data_f7888324fa3ef9f4f773ea3355fd4311
#
_entry.id   f7888324fa3ef9f4f773ea3355fd4311
#
_cell.length_a   1.000
_cell.length_b   1.000
_cell.length_c   1.000
_cell.angle_alpha   90.00
_cell.angle_beta   90.00
_cell.angle_gamma   90.00
#
_symmetry.space_group_name_H-M   'P 1'
#
loop_
_entity.id
_entity.type
_entity.pdbx_description
1 polymer ?
#
loop_
_entity_poly.entity_id
_entity_poly.type
_entity_poly.pdbx_seq_one_letter_code
_entity_poly.pdbx_strand_id
1 'polypeptide(L)'
;MSGGRLLRTEVPTAFDRHAAAYDRLVGANPGYHAGLRHAARAFALPEGGAGTRLLDAGCGTGASTAALVAMAPRAEIVGIDASAGMLARARAKPWPVTVRFVEGLVQDLSAEDLGGPFDGVFAAYLLRNLPARDAAPAALRSLLRPGGVLVVHDYALRDGPAARLVWHAVCWGVIIPAGRLLTGDAGLYRYLWRSALDFDSPEALAGRLRRAGFTGVRTRTAGGWQRGIVHTFRAEAP
;
A
#
# COMPACT_ATOMS: atom_id res chain seq x y z
N MET A 1 -30.86 -7.76 -5.86
CA MET A 1 -29.90 -6.95 -5.10
C MET A 1 -28.60 -6.94 -5.90
N SER A 2 -28.33 -5.78 -6.51
CA SER A 2 -27.35 -5.59 -7.59
C SER A 2 -25.92 -5.86 -7.12
N GLY A 3 -25.30 -6.93 -7.60
CA GLY A 3 -23.89 -7.22 -7.43
C GLY A 3 -23.04 -6.37 -8.38
N GLY A 4 -23.21 -5.05 -8.34
CA GLY A 4 -22.47 -4.10 -9.15
C GLY A 4 -20.96 -4.25 -8.94
N ARG A 5 -20.19 -4.19 -10.01
CA ARG A 5 -18.73 -4.18 -9.99
C ARG A 5 -18.29 -2.85 -9.36
N LEU A 6 -17.61 -2.90 -8.20
CA LEU A 6 -17.04 -1.72 -7.56
C LEU A 6 -16.03 -1.07 -8.52
N LEU A 7 -16.24 0.20 -8.85
CA LEU A 7 -15.32 0.99 -9.68
C LEU A 7 -14.17 1.52 -8.81
N ARG A 8 -12.99 1.75 -9.41
CA ARG A 8 -11.83 2.27 -8.66
C ARG A 8 -12.08 3.65 -8.03
N THR A 9 -12.90 4.47 -8.64
CA THR A 9 -13.31 5.78 -8.11
C THR A 9 -14.19 5.66 -6.86
N GLU A 10 -14.85 4.51 -6.65
CA GLU A 10 -15.71 4.23 -5.50
C GLU A 10 -14.94 3.55 -4.35
N VAL A 11 -13.67 3.20 -4.57
CA VAL A 11 -12.85 2.46 -3.60
C VAL A 11 -12.68 3.22 -2.29
N PRO A 12 -12.35 4.53 -2.24
CA PRO A 12 -12.25 5.26 -0.97
C PRO A 12 -13.55 5.19 -0.16
N THR A 13 -14.70 5.45 -0.79
CA THR A 13 -16.02 5.38 -0.12
C THR A 13 -16.37 3.96 0.36
N ALA A 14 -15.94 2.92 -0.36
CA ALA A 14 -16.14 1.54 0.08
C ALA A 14 -15.27 1.22 1.31
N PHE A 15 -14.04 1.72 1.34
CA PHE A 15 -13.16 1.59 2.50
C PHE A 15 -13.68 2.38 3.71
N ASP A 16 -14.24 3.58 3.52
CA ASP A 16 -14.89 4.36 4.60
C ASP A 16 -15.94 3.52 5.35
N ARG A 17 -16.86 2.92 4.60
CA ARG A 17 -17.94 2.11 5.17
C ARG A 17 -17.48 0.89 5.95
N HIS A 18 -16.33 0.33 5.58
CA HIS A 18 -15.84 -0.95 6.12
C HIS A 18 -14.55 -0.81 6.94
N ALA A 19 -14.09 0.41 7.26
CA ALA A 19 -12.81 0.66 7.93
C ALA A 19 -12.64 -0.14 9.24
N ALA A 20 -13.72 -0.31 10.03
CA ALA A 20 -13.69 -1.08 11.28
C ALA A 20 -13.46 -2.58 11.08
N ALA A 21 -14.13 -3.14 10.07
CA ALA A 21 -14.03 -4.56 9.77
C ALA A 21 -12.73 -4.86 9.04
N TYR A 22 -12.25 -3.90 8.24
CA TYR A 22 -10.97 -3.99 7.53
C TYR A 22 -9.80 -4.18 8.52
N ASP A 23 -9.69 -3.34 9.56
CA ASP A 23 -8.64 -3.46 10.58
C ASP A 23 -8.63 -4.85 11.25
N ARG A 24 -9.82 -5.37 11.59
CA ARG A 24 -9.93 -6.72 12.18
C ARG A 24 -9.49 -7.81 11.22
N LEU A 25 -9.86 -7.69 9.95
CA LEU A 25 -9.55 -8.71 8.94
C LEU A 25 -8.07 -8.72 8.57
N VAL A 26 -7.45 -7.55 8.39
CA VAL A 26 -5.99 -7.46 8.13
C VAL A 26 -5.18 -7.84 9.36
N GLY A 27 -5.67 -7.51 10.56
CA GLY A 27 -5.07 -7.94 11.83
C GLY A 27 -5.08 -9.45 12.03
N ALA A 28 -6.12 -10.13 11.53
CA ALA A 28 -6.24 -11.58 11.56
C ALA A 28 -5.46 -12.29 10.44
N ASN A 29 -4.93 -11.56 9.44
CA ASN A 29 -4.17 -12.15 8.33
C ASN A 29 -2.74 -12.49 8.78
N PRO A 30 -2.38 -13.78 8.88
CA PRO A 30 -1.03 -14.18 9.26
C PRO A 30 0.00 -13.64 8.26
N GLY A 31 0.96 -12.88 8.76
CA GLY A 31 2.04 -12.33 7.93
C GLY A 31 1.80 -10.93 7.36
N TYR A 32 0.58 -10.37 7.42
CA TYR A 32 0.30 -9.02 6.87
C TYR A 32 1.22 -7.95 7.50
N HIS A 33 1.19 -7.82 8.81
CA HIS A 33 2.04 -6.85 9.52
C HIS A 33 3.54 -7.19 9.43
N ALA A 34 3.89 -8.47 9.40
CA ALA A 34 5.27 -8.90 9.20
C ALA A 34 5.75 -8.55 7.78
N GLY A 35 4.89 -8.72 6.77
CA GLY A 35 5.14 -8.32 5.39
C GLY A 35 5.41 -6.82 5.26
N LEU A 36 4.56 -5.98 5.87
CA LEU A 36 4.75 -4.53 5.88
C LEU A 36 6.07 -4.12 6.54
N ARG A 37 6.39 -4.70 7.71
CA ARG A 37 7.69 -4.44 8.37
C ARG A 37 8.88 -4.91 7.54
N HIS A 38 8.76 -6.06 6.88
CA HIS A 38 9.80 -6.55 5.98
C HIS A 38 9.98 -5.62 4.76
N ALA A 39 8.89 -5.16 4.18
CA ALA A 39 8.92 -4.21 3.06
C ALA A 39 9.52 -2.85 3.48
N ALA A 40 9.14 -2.32 4.64
CA ALA A 40 9.68 -1.06 5.15
C ALA A 40 11.22 -1.11 5.33
N ARG A 41 11.79 -2.26 5.69
CA ARG A 41 13.26 -2.42 5.78
C ARG A 41 13.98 -2.25 4.44
N ALA A 42 13.27 -2.29 3.31
CA ALA A 42 13.87 -2.05 2.00
C ALA A 42 14.36 -0.60 1.80
N PHE A 43 13.94 0.35 2.63
CA PHE A 43 14.52 1.70 2.66
C PHE A 43 15.99 1.70 3.06
N ALA A 44 16.41 0.77 3.92
CA ALA A 44 17.79 0.64 4.42
C ALA A 44 18.34 1.94 5.05
N LEU A 45 17.50 2.63 5.84
CA LEU A 45 17.85 3.90 6.47
C LEU A 45 18.83 3.69 7.64
N PRO A 46 19.91 4.47 7.70
CA PRO A 46 20.83 4.45 8.83
C PRO A 46 20.21 5.09 10.07
N GLU A 47 20.75 4.80 11.23
CA GLU A 47 20.45 5.46 12.49
C GLU A 47 18.95 5.57 12.86
N GLY A 48 18.12 4.61 12.46
CA GLY A 48 16.69 4.63 12.70
C GLY A 48 15.97 5.81 12.03
N GLY A 49 16.49 6.29 10.90
CA GLY A 49 15.89 7.31 10.08
C GLY A 49 16.01 8.74 10.63
N ALA A 50 17.01 9.03 11.46
CA ALA A 50 17.22 10.38 11.97
C ALA A 50 17.42 11.38 10.85
N GLY A 51 16.69 12.51 10.92
CA GLY A 51 16.74 13.58 9.91
C GLY A 51 16.11 13.21 8.57
N THR A 52 15.42 12.06 8.45
CA THR A 52 14.72 11.67 7.22
C THR A 52 13.23 11.95 7.31
N ARG A 53 12.63 12.23 6.15
CA ARG A 53 11.19 12.41 5.96
C ARG A 53 10.63 11.29 5.10
N LEU A 54 9.63 10.58 5.60
CA LEU A 54 8.99 9.47 4.91
C LEU A 54 7.51 9.77 4.63
N LEU A 55 7.07 9.40 3.45
CA LEU A 55 5.67 9.43 3.07
C LEU A 55 5.11 8.01 3.08
N ASP A 56 3.99 7.80 3.76
CA ASP A 56 3.14 6.60 3.66
C ASP A 56 1.96 6.90 2.76
N ALA A 57 2.09 6.57 1.48
CA ALA A 57 1.08 6.82 0.46
C ALA A 57 -0.01 5.74 0.51
N GLY A 58 -1.26 6.16 0.78
CA GLY A 58 -2.38 5.26 1.01
C GLY A 58 -2.25 4.54 2.36
N CYS A 59 -2.02 5.30 3.43
CA CYS A 59 -1.73 4.77 4.76
C CYS A 59 -2.91 4.02 5.42
N GLY A 60 -4.12 4.21 4.91
CA GLY A 60 -5.33 3.57 5.45
C GLY A 60 -5.50 3.84 6.93
N THR A 61 -5.70 2.78 7.69
CA THR A 61 -5.83 2.84 9.17
C THR A 61 -4.48 2.92 9.90
N GLY A 62 -3.36 3.11 9.17
CA GLY A 62 -2.02 3.30 9.74
C GLY A 62 -1.20 2.02 9.95
N ALA A 63 -1.57 0.90 9.34
CA ALA A 63 -0.80 -0.35 9.49
C ALA A 63 0.60 -0.25 8.84
N SER A 64 0.70 0.37 7.67
CA SER A 64 1.96 0.68 6.98
C SER A 64 2.76 1.75 7.72
N THR A 65 2.07 2.77 8.24
CA THR A 65 2.68 3.80 9.10
C THR A 65 3.35 3.17 10.34
N ALA A 66 2.67 2.22 11.01
CA ALA A 66 3.25 1.51 12.15
C ALA A 66 4.51 0.70 11.76
N ALA A 67 4.54 0.14 10.54
CA ALA A 67 5.73 -0.53 10.04
C ALA A 67 6.89 0.43 9.78
N LEU A 68 6.60 1.64 9.28
CA LEU A 68 7.60 2.71 9.11
C LEU A 68 8.13 3.19 10.46
N VAL A 69 7.26 3.48 11.44
CA VAL A 69 7.67 3.88 12.80
C VAL A 69 8.58 2.83 13.44
N ALA A 70 8.23 1.55 13.29
CA ALA A 70 9.06 0.46 13.84
C ALA A 70 10.44 0.33 13.18
N MET A 71 10.55 0.72 11.89
CA MET A 71 11.79 0.67 11.12
C MET A 71 12.62 1.95 11.29
N ALA A 72 11.96 3.11 11.35
CA ALA A 72 12.55 4.43 11.36
C ALA A 72 11.93 5.29 12.50
N PRO A 73 12.17 4.97 13.77
CA PRO A 73 11.50 5.64 14.90
C PRO A 73 11.90 7.11 15.08
N ARG A 74 12.97 7.56 14.41
CA ARG A 74 13.45 8.95 14.46
C ARG A 74 13.13 9.75 13.18
N ALA A 75 12.44 9.15 12.21
CA ALA A 75 12.00 9.82 11.00
C ALA A 75 10.75 10.67 11.24
N GLU A 76 10.60 11.75 10.47
CA GLU A 76 9.30 12.39 10.28
C GLU A 76 8.48 11.54 9.30
N ILE A 77 7.24 11.19 9.66
CA ILE A 77 6.37 10.35 8.82
C ILE A 77 5.07 11.09 8.55
N VAL A 78 4.76 11.23 7.27
CA VAL A 78 3.48 11.77 6.79
C VAL A 78 2.67 10.63 6.19
N GLY A 79 1.50 10.32 6.74
CA GLY A 79 0.55 9.38 6.15
C GLY A 79 -0.49 10.12 5.32
N ILE A 80 -0.74 9.68 4.09
CA ILE A 80 -1.80 10.22 3.24
C ILE A 80 -2.79 9.11 2.91
N ASP A 81 -4.08 9.42 3.02
CA ASP A 81 -5.15 8.58 2.48
C ASP A 81 -6.33 9.43 1.99
N ALA A 82 -7.05 8.95 0.99
CA ALA A 82 -8.23 9.62 0.45
C ALA A 82 -9.50 9.32 1.26
N SER A 83 -9.46 8.36 2.19
CA SER A 83 -10.58 7.94 3.01
C SER A 83 -10.53 8.62 4.38
N ALA A 84 -11.47 9.53 4.62
CA ALA A 84 -11.62 10.20 5.92
C ALA A 84 -11.88 9.20 7.06
N GLY A 85 -12.66 8.15 6.81
CA GLY A 85 -12.95 7.10 7.79
C GLY A 85 -11.74 6.25 8.15
N MET A 86 -10.87 5.95 7.18
CA MET A 86 -9.59 5.28 7.44
C MET A 86 -8.67 6.18 8.28
N LEU A 87 -8.54 7.46 7.91
CA LEU A 87 -7.70 8.41 8.64
C LEU A 87 -8.22 8.69 10.05
N ALA A 88 -9.53 8.73 10.28
CA ALA A 88 -10.09 8.86 11.62
C ALA A 88 -9.61 7.71 12.52
N ARG A 89 -9.55 6.48 11.99
CA ARG A 89 -9.01 5.33 12.73
C ARG A 89 -7.49 5.38 12.89
N ALA A 90 -6.77 5.84 11.88
CA ALA A 90 -5.33 6.06 12.01
C ALA A 90 -5.05 7.05 13.13
N ARG A 91 -5.69 8.23 13.11
CA ARG A 91 -5.51 9.29 14.10
C ARG A 91 -5.89 8.90 15.53
N ALA A 92 -6.81 7.94 15.70
CA ALA A 92 -7.22 7.43 17.02
C ALA A 92 -6.17 6.51 17.69
N LYS A 93 -5.11 6.10 16.99
CA LYS A 93 -4.04 5.27 17.53
C LYS A 93 -2.95 6.13 18.14
N PRO A 94 -2.18 5.61 19.13
CA PRO A 94 -1.06 6.34 19.71
C PRO A 94 0.12 6.39 18.72
N TRP A 95 0.53 7.59 18.35
CA TRP A 95 1.67 7.84 17.48
C TRP A 95 2.73 8.70 18.13
N PRO A 96 4.01 8.55 17.75
CA PRO A 96 5.02 9.54 18.04
C PRO A 96 4.64 10.91 17.49
N VAL A 97 5.11 11.98 18.13
CA VAL A 97 4.87 13.37 17.70
C VAL A 97 5.37 13.66 16.27
N THR A 98 6.28 12.83 15.76
CA THR A 98 6.84 12.92 14.40
C THR A 98 5.93 12.35 13.32
N VAL A 99 4.76 11.79 13.69
CA VAL A 99 3.79 11.22 12.74
C VAL A 99 2.60 12.15 12.59
N ARG A 100 2.25 12.48 11.35
CA ARG A 100 1.02 13.24 11.02
C ARG A 100 0.27 12.61 9.86
N PHE A 101 -1.04 12.90 9.79
CA PHE A 101 -1.92 12.37 8.75
C PHE A 101 -2.60 13.48 7.96
N VAL A 102 -2.59 13.36 6.63
CA VAL A 102 -3.19 14.30 5.68
C VAL A 102 -4.23 13.57 4.85
N GLU A 103 -5.40 14.18 4.66
CA GLU A 103 -6.42 13.66 3.77
C GLU A 103 -6.17 14.17 2.35
N GLY A 104 -6.19 13.26 1.38
CA GLY A 104 -6.03 13.59 -0.02
C GLY A 104 -5.67 12.40 -0.90
N LEU A 105 -5.85 12.57 -2.18
CA LEU A 105 -5.36 11.64 -3.20
C LEU A 105 -3.89 11.95 -3.49
N VAL A 106 -3.05 10.94 -3.41
CA VAL A 106 -1.59 11.10 -3.57
C VAL A 106 -1.18 11.73 -4.92
N GLN A 107 -1.98 11.55 -5.95
CA GLN A 107 -1.74 12.13 -7.27
C GLN A 107 -2.11 13.62 -7.38
N ASP A 108 -2.88 14.14 -6.44
CA ASP A 108 -3.39 15.52 -6.44
C ASP A 108 -2.60 16.44 -5.49
N LEU A 109 -1.63 15.88 -4.75
CA LEU A 109 -0.80 16.60 -3.78
C LEU A 109 0.62 16.78 -4.30
N SER A 110 1.17 17.97 -4.13
CA SER A 110 2.57 18.26 -4.39
C SER A 110 3.45 18.04 -3.14
N ALA A 111 4.76 18.02 -3.32
CA ALA A 111 5.70 17.96 -2.20
C ALA A 111 5.56 19.20 -1.29
N GLU A 112 5.29 20.37 -1.87
CA GLU A 112 5.10 21.64 -1.13
C GLU A 112 3.87 21.58 -0.22
N ASP A 113 2.74 21.02 -0.68
CA ASP A 113 1.52 20.84 0.12
C ASP A 113 1.78 19.98 1.37
N LEU A 114 2.79 19.13 1.29
CA LEU A 114 3.18 18.20 2.34
C LEU A 114 4.37 18.69 3.19
N GLY A 115 4.84 19.91 2.95
CA GLY A 115 5.94 20.54 3.68
C GLY A 115 7.34 20.20 3.14
N GLY A 116 7.44 19.83 1.87
CA GLY A 116 8.70 19.60 1.14
C GLY A 116 8.89 18.15 0.70
N PRO A 117 9.91 17.88 -0.11
CA PRO A 117 10.16 16.56 -0.67
C PRO A 117 10.55 15.53 0.38
N PHE A 118 10.37 14.24 0.04
CA PHE A 118 10.62 13.12 0.92
C PHE A 118 11.89 12.36 0.55
N ASP A 119 12.57 11.81 1.57
CA ASP A 119 13.68 10.86 1.42
C ASP A 119 13.20 9.48 0.96
N GLY A 120 11.97 9.14 1.35
CA GLY A 120 11.36 7.88 0.97
C GLY A 120 9.85 7.95 0.88
N VAL A 121 9.30 7.22 -0.09
CA VAL A 121 7.85 7.01 -0.26
C VAL A 121 7.55 5.53 -0.12
N PHE A 122 6.64 5.18 0.78
CA PHE A 122 6.12 3.84 0.96
C PHE A 122 4.71 3.76 0.38
N ALA A 123 4.46 2.86 -0.55
CA ALA A 123 3.15 2.61 -1.14
C ALA A 123 2.78 1.14 -0.94
N ALA A 124 2.06 0.85 0.14
CA ALA A 124 1.64 -0.49 0.48
C ALA A 124 0.18 -0.75 0.07
N TYR A 125 -0.03 -1.73 -0.82
CA TYR A 125 -1.35 -2.11 -1.34
C TYR A 125 -2.15 -0.97 -2.00
N LEU A 126 -1.45 0.06 -2.51
CA LEU A 126 -2.04 1.26 -3.07
C LEU A 126 -2.22 1.19 -4.60
N LEU A 127 -1.14 0.85 -5.36
CA LEU A 127 -1.07 1.12 -6.79
C LEU A 127 -2.17 0.43 -7.60
N ARG A 128 -2.58 -0.77 -7.21
CA ARG A 128 -3.66 -1.50 -7.87
C ARG A 128 -5.02 -0.79 -7.78
N ASN A 129 -5.20 0.05 -6.76
CA ASN A 129 -6.45 0.75 -6.46
C ASN A 129 -6.55 2.11 -7.17
N LEU A 130 -5.42 2.66 -7.63
CA LEU A 130 -5.41 3.97 -8.29
C LEU A 130 -6.08 3.92 -9.66
N PRO A 131 -6.91 4.92 -10.01
CA PRO A 131 -7.56 5.00 -11.32
C PRO A 131 -6.55 5.09 -12.47
N ALA A 132 -5.57 5.99 -12.33
CA ALA A 132 -4.53 6.28 -13.33
C ALA A 132 -3.23 5.52 -13.02
N ARG A 133 -3.25 4.19 -13.17
CA ARG A 133 -2.10 3.32 -12.83
C ARG A 133 -0.80 3.69 -13.55
N ASP A 134 -0.89 4.22 -14.78
CA ASP A 134 0.29 4.59 -15.55
C ASP A 134 0.92 5.90 -15.06
N ALA A 135 0.13 6.84 -14.60
CA ALA A 135 0.59 8.11 -14.05
C ALA A 135 1.06 8.01 -12.58
N ALA A 136 0.54 7.03 -11.85
CA ALA A 136 0.81 6.90 -10.41
C ALA A 136 2.31 6.85 -10.05
N PRO A 137 3.18 6.08 -10.73
CA PRO A 137 4.61 6.08 -10.42
C PRO A 137 5.28 7.44 -10.63
N ALA A 138 4.87 8.20 -11.65
CA ALA A 138 5.41 9.54 -11.89
C ALA A 138 4.97 10.52 -10.79
N ALA A 139 3.72 10.45 -10.34
CA ALA A 139 3.23 11.24 -9.20
C ALA A 139 3.97 10.90 -7.90
N LEU A 140 4.23 9.60 -7.63
CA LEU A 140 5.03 9.21 -6.46
C LEU A 140 6.49 9.69 -6.57
N ARG A 141 7.04 9.72 -7.79
CA ARG A 141 8.40 10.22 -8.03
C ARG A 141 8.52 11.73 -7.77
N SER A 142 7.53 12.53 -8.15
CA SER A 142 7.56 13.98 -7.93
C SER A 142 7.52 14.39 -6.44
N LEU A 143 7.13 13.47 -5.56
CA LEU A 143 7.17 13.68 -4.11
C LEU A 143 8.53 13.37 -3.49
N LEU A 144 9.44 12.72 -4.22
CA LEU A 144 10.77 12.36 -3.76
C LEU A 144 11.80 13.44 -4.11
N ARG A 145 12.77 13.63 -3.21
CA ARG A 145 14.00 14.37 -3.56
C ARG A 145 14.87 13.54 -4.53
N PRO A 146 15.81 14.16 -5.25
CA PRO A 146 16.85 13.41 -5.97
C PRO A 146 17.55 12.41 -5.03
N GLY A 147 17.74 11.17 -5.47
CA GLY A 147 18.27 10.08 -4.67
C GLY A 147 17.27 9.47 -3.67
N GLY A 148 16.05 9.98 -3.60
CA GLY A 148 15.01 9.44 -2.73
C GLY A 148 14.55 8.03 -3.15
N VAL A 149 14.03 7.25 -2.21
CA VAL A 149 13.69 5.83 -2.41
C VAL A 149 12.18 5.63 -2.44
N LEU A 150 11.67 4.97 -3.48
CA LEU A 150 10.33 4.43 -3.51
C LEU A 150 10.35 2.96 -3.09
N VAL A 151 9.49 2.59 -2.14
CA VAL A 151 9.19 1.20 -1.81
C VAL A 151 7.71 0.93 -2.06
N VAL A 152 7.42 0.03 -3.00
CA VAL A 152 6.07 -0.46 -3.27
C VAL A 152 5.93 -1.86 -2.72
N HIS A 153 4.86 -2.13 -1.96
CA HIS A 153 4.52 -3.47 -1.47
C HIS A 153 3.09 -3.79 -1.91
N ASP A 154 2.92 -4.61 -2.93
CA ASP A 154 1.59 -4.87 -3.50
C ASP A 154 1.49 -6.29 -4.09
N TYR A 155 0.27 -6.69 -4.40
CA TYR A 155 0.01 -7.90 -5.18
C TYR A 155 0.61 -7.74 -6.58
N ALA A 156 1.26 -8.78 -7.08
CA ALA A 156 1.77 -8.82 -8.45
C ALA A 156 1.84 -10.28 -8.90
N LEU A 157 0.71 -10.83 -9.34
CA LEU A 157 0.56 -12.28 -9.60
C LEU A 157 -0.07 -12.59 -10.97
N ARG A 158 -0.20 -11.60 -11.86
CA ARG A 158 -0.90 -11.78 -13.15
C ARG A 158 -0.39 -12.99 -13.95
N ASP A 159 0.92 -13.14 -14.05
CA ASP A 159 1.57 -14.14 -14.91
C ASP A 159 2.00 -15.41 -14.14
N GLY A 160 1.66 -15.52 -12.85
CA GLY A 160 2.00 -16.66 -12.00
C GLY A 160 0.84 -17.64 -11.81
N PRO A 161 0.70 -18.72 -12.61
CA PRO A 161 -0.46 -19.61 -12.51
C PRO A 161 -0.61 -20.27 -11.13
N ALA A 162 0.47 -20.73 -10.52
CA ALA A 162 0.44 -21.31 -9.18
C ALA A 162 0.03 -20.27 -8.12
N ALA A 163 0.59 -19.04 -8.18
CA ALA A 163 0.22 -17.95 -7.28
C ALA A 163 -1.26 -17.56 -7.43
N ARG A 164 -1.77 -17.54 -8.67
CA ARG A 164 -3.19 -17.28 -8.96
C ARG A 164 -4.09 -18.36 -8.36
N LEU A 165 -3.72 -19.64 -8.47
CA LEU A 165 -4.48 -20.76 -7.88
C LEU A 165 -4.54 -20.63 -6.35
N VAL A 166 -3.41 -20.40 -5.69
CA VAL A 166 -3.35 -20.17 -4.24
C VAL A 166 -4.19 -18.95 -3.85
N TRP A 167 -4.11 -17.85 -4.60
CA TRP A 167 -4.91 -16.65 -4.35
C TRP A 167 -6.41 -16.91 -4.48
N HIS A 168 -6.85 -17.67 -5.49
CA HIS A 168 -8.24 -18.10 -5.62
C HIS A 168 -8.68 -18.92 -4.41
N ALA A 169 -7.91 -19.92 -4.02
CA ALA A 169 -8.24 -20.79 -2.89
C ALA A 169 -8.35 -19.99 -1.57
N VAL A 170 -7.39 -19.11 -1.28
CA VAL A 170 -7.39 -18.27 -0.07
C VAL A 170 -8.55 -17.28 -0.08
N CYS A 171 -8.81 -16.61 -1.20
CA CYS A 171 -9.90 -15.63 -1.26
C CYS A 171 -11.27 -16.28 -1.12
N TRP A 172 -11.54 -17.37 -1.85
CA TRP A 172 -12.85 -18.02 -1.83
C TRP A 172 -13.04 -18.92 -0.61
N GLY A 173 -11.97 -19.52 -0.08
CA GLY A 173 -12.03 -20.37 1.10
C GLY A 173 -12.04 -19.61 2.43
N VAL A 174 -11.42 -18.43 2.49
CA VAL A 174 -11.20 -17.71 3.76
C VAL A 174 -11.65 -16.24 3.68
N ILE A 175 -11.06 -15.43 2.80
CA ILE A 175 -11.18 -13.96 2.88
C ILE A 175 -12.62 -13.50 2.60
N ILE A 176 -13.24 -14.00 1.53
CA ILE A 176 -14.60 -13.60 1.12
C ILE A 176 -15.65 -14.10 2.12
N PRO A 177 -15.64 -15.38 2.58
CA PRO A 177 -16.55 -15.85 3.61
C PRO A 177 -16.40 -15.09 4.94
N ALA A 178 -15.16 -14.93 5.43
CA ALA A 178 -14.90 -14.20 6.66
C ALA A 178 -15.32 -12.72 6.55
N GLY A 179 -15.03 -12.08 5.42
CA GLY A 179 -15.47 -10.72 5.15
C GLY A 179 -16.99 -10.59 5.19
N ARG A 180 -17.72 -11.50 4.53
CA ARG A 180 -19.18 -11.51 4.55
C ARG A 180 -19.76 -11.70 5.96
N LEU A 181 -19.16 -12.59 6.75
CA LEU A 181 -19.59 -12.82 8.13
C LEU A 181 -19.37 -11.60 9.03
N LEU A 182 -18.26 -10.88 8.83
CA LEU A 182 -17.90 -9.73 9.67
C LEU A 182 -18.60 -8.43 9.27
N THR A 183 -18.97 -8.26 8.00
CA THR A 183 -19.51 -6.98 7.48
C THR A 183 -20.92 -7.10 6.93
N GLY A 184 -21.45 -8.30 6.75
CA GLY A 184 -22.71 -8.54 6.02
C GLY A 184 -22.58 -8.38 4.50
N ASP A 185 -21.44 -7.88 3.98
CA ASP A 185 -21.19 -7.62 2.56
C ASP A 185 -19.87 -8.25 2.09
N ALA A 186 -19.93 -8.89 0.93
CA ALA A 186 -18.77 -9.51 0.29
C ALA A 186 -18.17 -8.61 -0.83
N GLY A 187 -18.76 -7.47 -1.14
CA GLY A 187 -18.42 -6.64 -2.29
C GLY A 187 -16.96 -6.18 -2.28
N LEU A 188 -16.51 -5.61 -1.16
CA LEU A 188 -15.13 -5.15 -0.98
C LEU A 188 -14.11 -6.31 -1.10
N TYR A 189 -14.43 -7.48 -0.56
CA TYR A 189 -13.52 -8.64 -0.58
C TYR A 189 -13.45 -9.30 -1.95
N ARG A 190 -14.56 -9.32 -2.70
CA ARG A 190 -14.56 -9.71 -4.12
C ARG A 190 -13.78 -8.71 -4.99
N TYR A 191 -13.88 -7.41 -4.67
CA TYR A 191 -13.05 -6.41 -5.31
C TYR A 191 -11.56 -6.66 -5.04
N LEU A 192 -11.18 -6.89 -3.77
CA LEU A 192 -9.80 -7.23 -3.38
C LEU A 192 -9.28 -8.43 -4.18
N TRP A 193 -10.05 -9.53 -4.22
CA TRP A 193 -9.69 -10.72 -5.00
C TRP A 193 -9.46 -10.39 -6.47
N ARG A 194 -10.39 -9.69 -7.11
CA ARG A 194 -10.32 -9.36 -8.54
C ARG A 194 -9.23 -8.35 -8.83
N SER A 195 -9.09 -7.29 -8.04
CA SER A 195 -8.11 -6.23 -8.26
C SER A 195 -6.67 -6.74 -8.23
N ALA A 196 -6.38 -7.76 -7.40
CA ALA A 196 -5.08 -8.40 -7.36
C ALA A 196 -4.81 -9.23 -8.62
N LEU A 197 -5.82 -9.94 -9.15
CA LEU A 197 -5.71 -10.74 -10.39
C LEU A 197 -5.57 -9.87 -11.64
N ASP A 198 -6.24 -8.71 -11.65
CA ASP A 198 -6.25 -7.75 -12.77
C ASP A 198 -5.07 -6.78 -12.71
N PHE A 199 -4.26 -6.82 -11.65
CA PHE A 199 -3.09 -5.96 -11.52
C PHE A 199 -1.90 -6.51 -12.30
N ASP A 200 -0.78 -5.83 -12.23
CA ASP A 200 0.43 -6.14 -12.97
C ASP A 200 1.09 -7.46 -12.53
N SER A 201 1.90 -8.03 -13.41
CA SER A 201 2.95 -8.98 -13.02
C SER A 201 4.14 -8.24 -12.39
N PRO A 202 5.08 -8.94 -11.72
CA PRO A 202 6.28 -8.31 -11.17
C PRO A 202 7.09 -7.57 -12.23
N GLU A 203 7.23 -8.15 -13.43
CA GLU A 203 7.96 -7.57 -14.56
C GLU A 203 7.24 -6.34 -15.13
N ALA A 204 5.91 -6.40 -15.25
CA ALA A 204 5.11 -5.30 -15.75
C ALA A 204 5.18 -4.08 -14.82
N LEU A 205 5.07 -4.29 -13.49
CA LEU A 205 5.18 -3.23 -12.50
C LEU A 205 6.61 -2.65 -12.46
N ALA A 206 7.64 -3.49 -12.48
CA ALA A 206 9.03 -3.03 -12.56
C ALA A 206 9.28 -2.21 -13.83
N GLY A 207 8.72 -2.64 -14.96
CA GLY A 207 8.77 -1.91 -16.22
C GLY A 207 8.07 -0.55 -16.15
N ARG A 208 6.92 -0.48 -15.47
CA ARG A 208 6.17 0.76 -15.22
C ARG A 208 6.98 1.75 -14.39
N LEU A 209 7.66 1.29 -13.31
CA LEU A 209 8.55 2.12 -12.50
C LEU A 209 9.71 2.68 -13.33
N ARG A 210 10.35 1.85 -14.18
CA ARG A 210 11.44 2.31 -15.06
C ARG A 210 10.95 3.36 -16.08
N ARG A 211 9.78 3.16 -16.70
CA ARG A 211 9.18 4.15 -17.63
C ARG A 211 8.85 5.47 -16.94
N ALA A 212 8.55 5.46 -15.65
CA ALA A 212 8.35 6.66 -14.85
C ALA A 212 9.67 7.35 -14.44
N GLY A 213 10.83 6.83 -14.88
CA GLY A 213 12.14 7.42 -14.65
C GLY A 213 12.83 6.95 -13.36
N PHE A 214 12.32 5.91 -12.68
CA PHE A 214 13.04 5.32 -11.56
C PHE A 214 14.20 4.45 -12.02
N THR A 215 15.29 4.47 -11.25
CA THR A 215 16.50 3.66 -11.44
C THR A 215 16.63 2.59 -10.34
N GLY A 216 17.58 1.66 -10.49
CA GLY A 216 17.89 0.66 -9.46
C GLY A 216 16.70 -0.23 -9.06
N VAL A 217 15.72 -0.45 -9.94
CA VAL A 217 14.50 -1.20 -9.64
C VAL A 217 14.83 -2.65 -9.29
N ARG A 218 14.56 -3.03 -8.04
CA ARG A 218 14.75 -4.38 -7.50
C ARG A 218 13.42 -4.92 -6.99
N THR A 219 13.17 -6.22 -7.18
CA THR A 219 11.93 -6.88 -6.78
C THR A 219 12.25 -8.08 -5.89
N ARG A 220 11.46 -8.27 -4.83
CA ARG A 220 11.50 -9.44 -3.95
C ARG A 220 10.09 -9.93 -3.70
N THR A 221 9.87 -11.25 -3.77
CA THR A 221 8.59 -11.85 -3.38
C THR A 221 8.50 -12.01 -1.86
N ALA A 222 7.30 -11.94 -1.32
CA ALA A 222 7.03 -12.29 0.08
C ALA A 222 7.30 -13.77 0.35
N GLY A 223 7.42 -14.13 1.62
CA GLY A 223 7.60 -15.51 2.06
C GLY A 223 6.27 -16.22 2.38
N GLY A 224 6.37 -17.51 2.73
CA GLY A 224 5.23 -18.31 3.14
C GLY A 224 4.20 -18.47 2.02
N TRP A 225 2.92 -18.48 2.37
CA TRP A 225 1.81 -18.65 1.44
C TRP A 225 1.67 -17.49 0.43
N GLN A 226 2.24 -16.33 0.74
CA GLN A 226 2.23 -15.14 -0.13
C GLN A 226 3.33 -15.14 -1.20
N ARG A 227 4.16 -16.20 -1.25
CA ARG A 227 5.22 -16.33 -2.27
C ARG A 227 4.64 -16.29 -3.67
N GLY A 228 5.18 -15.42 -4.53
CA GLY A 228 4.67 -15.19 -5.87
C GLY A 228 3.36 -14.39 -5.95
N ILE A 229 2.74 -14.07 -4.81
CA ILE A 229 1.48 -13.32 -4.74
C ILE A 229 1.76 -11.86 -4.41
N VAL A 230 2.54 -11.60 -3.35
CA VAL A 230 2.91 -10.26 -2.89
C VAL A 230 4.38 -10.02 -3.15
N HIS A 231 4.69 -8.84 -3.66
CA HIS A 231 6.05 -8.42 -3.99
C HIS A 231 6.38 -7.06 -3.40
N THR A 232 7.64 -6.88 -3.03
CA THR A 232 8.22 -5.60 -2.63
C THR A 232 9.15 -5.13 -3.74
N PHE A 233 8.92 -3.93 -4.21
CA PHE A 233 9.75 -3.24 -5.20
C PHE A 233 10.47 -2.11 -4.50
N ARG A 234 11.77 -1.98 -4.72
CA ARG A 234 12.56 -0.82 -4.32
C ARG A 234 13.11 -0.16 -5.57
N ALA A 235 12.98 1.15 -5.65
CA ALA A 235 13.46 1.95 -6.77
C ALA A 235 13.98 3.29 -6.26
N GLU A 236 14.85 3.96 -7.03
CA GLU A 236 15.48 5.23 -6.67
C GLU A 236 15.05 6.32 -7.65
N ALA A 237 14.69 7.50 -7.14
CA ALA A 237 14.52 8.70 -7.94
C ALA A 237 15.90 9.23 -8.34
N PRO A 238 16.18 9.50 -9.63
CA PRO A 238 17.44 10.06 -10.09
C PRO A 238 17.67 11.49 -9.62
#